data_e2d6bc7f889ae479a9049e07c65a389f
#
_entry.id   e2d6bc7f889ae479a9049e07c65a389f
#
_cell.length_a   1.000
_cell.length_b   1.000
_cell.length_c   1.000
_cell.angle_alpha   90.00
_cell.angle_beta   90.00
_cell.angle_gamma   90.00
#
_symmetry.space_group_name_H-M   'P 1'
#
loop_
_entity.id
_entity.type
_entity.pdbx_description
1 polymer ?
#
loop_
_entity_poly.entity_id
_entity_poly.type
_entity_poly.pdbx_seq_one_letter_code
_entity_poly.pdbx_strand_id
1 'polypeptide(L)'
;MLPCPTRSTFSEVTVLPEIALAVIPADAPMDKVCLLGCGVTTGYGAVLNNAKFEAGSTAAVFGLGAVGLAVVLALKHADASKIIVVDINEKKVGREAGSSTW
;
A
#
# COMPACT_ATOMS: atom_id res chain seq x y z
N MET A 1 -13.18 22.00 -2.71
CA MET A 1 -12.10 21.04 -2.95
C MET A 1 -10.90 21.84 -3.43
N LEU A 2 -9.91 22.07 -2.59
CA LEU A 2 -8.70 22.76 -3.00
C LEU A 2 -7.91 21.82 -3.94
N PRO A 3 -7.45 22.28 -5.10
CA PRO A 3 -6.61 21.45 -5.96
C PRO A 3 -5.35 21.08 -5.18
N CYS A 4 -5.09 19.79 -5.07
CA CYS A 4 -3.80 19.30 -4.54
C CYS A 4 -2.72 19.83 -5.49
N PRO A 5 -1.87 20.79 -5.09
CA PRO A 5 -0.81 21.25 -5.96
C PRO A 5 0.16 20.09 -6.15
N THR A 6 0.28 19.61 -7.39
CA THR A 6 1.34 18.69 -7.80
C THR A 6 2.67 19.35 -7.49
N ARG A 7 3.30 18.94 -6.39
CA ARG A 7 4.57 19.52 -5.97
C ARG A 7 5.67 18.54 -6.26
N SER A 8 6.70 19.02 -6.94
CA SER A 8 7.93 18.26 -7.13
C SER A 8 8.68 18.18 -5.80
N THR A 9 9.03 16.99 -5.37
CA THR A 9 9.81 16.70 -4.16
C THR A 9 11.22 16.19 -4.47
N PHE A 10 11.65 16.25 -5.74
CA PHE A 10 13.04 16.00 -6.12
C PHE A 10 13.91 17.24 -5.83
N SER A 11 14.00 17.55 -4.53
CA SER A 11 14.76 18.71 -4.02
C SER A 11 15.09 18.46 -2.55
N GLU A 12 16.16 19.08 -2.06
CA GLU A 12 16.58 18.98 -0.66
C GLU A 12 15.62 19.72 0.28
N VAL A 13 14.95 20.76 -0.24
CA VAL A 13 13.99 21.57 0.52
C VAL A 13 12.73 21.77 -0.30
N THR A 14 11.58 21.61 0.33
CA THR A 14 10.28 21.88 -0.26
C THR A 14 9.38 22.64 0.72
N VAL A 15 8.41 23.38 0.19
CA VAL A 15 7.42 24.10 0.99
C VAL A 15 6.05 23.47 0.75
N LEU A 16 5.48 22.96 1.81
CA LEU A 16 4.17 22.26 1.80
C LEU A 16 3.28 22.82 2.91
N PRO A 17 1.95 22.76 2.76
CA PRO A 17 1.03 23.01 3.86
C PRO A 17 1.27 22.02 5.00
N GLU A 18 1.24 22.49 6.25
CA GLU A 18 1.47 21.67 7.44
C GLU A 18 0.54 20.43 7.49
N ILE A 19 -0.73 20.59 7.09
CA ILE A 19 -1.71 19.50 7.06
C ILE A 19 -1.34 18.36 6.08
N ALA A 20 -0.42 18.62 5.14
CA ALA A 20 0.05 17.62 4.18
C ALA A 20 1.32 16.91 4.65
N LEU A 21 1.79 17.19 5.85
CA LEU A 21 3.02 16.67 6.41
C LEU A 21 2.75 15.75 7.58
N ALA A 22 3.55 14.68 7.67
CA ALA A 22 3.62 13.83 8.84
C ALA A 22 5.09 13.77 9.31
N VAL A 23 5.29 14.04 10.58
CA VAL A 23 6.62 13.89 11.18
C VAL A 23 6.90 12.42 11.43
N ILE A 24 8.03 11.96 10.96
CA ILE A 24 8.51 10.59 11.17
C ILE A 24 9.70 10.58 12.13
N PRO A 25 9.96 9.47 12.86
CA PRO A 25 11.14 9.32 13.68
C PRO A 25 12.42 9.52 12.87
N ALA A 26 13.44 10.13 13.48
CA ALA A 26 14.70 10.45 12.79
C ALA A 26 15.49 9.18 12.38
N ASP A 27 15.25 8.06 13.06
CA ASP A 27 15.85 6.76 12.80
C ASP A 27 15.04 5.88 11.83
N ALA A 28 13.92 6.40 11.29
CA ALA A 28 13.09 5.66 10.37
C ALA A 28 13.85 5.34 9.06
N PRO A 29 13.75 4.11 8.56
CA PRO A 29 14.44 3.70 7.32
C PRO A 29 13.79 4.38 6.11
N MET A 30 14.45 5.40 5.58
CA MET A 30 13.91 6.28 4.52
C MET A 30 13.61 5.53 3.21
N ASP A 31 14.34 4.46 2.91
CA ASP A 31 14.12 3.57 1.76
C ASP A 31 12.78 2.84 1.81
N LYS A 32 12.19 2.71 3.00
CA LYS A 32 10.88 2.07 3.22
C LYS A 32 9.77 3.09 3.46
N VAL A 33 10.07 4.11 4.27
CA VAL A 33 9.08 5.14 4.65
C VAL A 33 8.59 5.93 3.43
N CYS A 34 9.44 6.14 2.42
CA CYS A 34 9.04 6.83 1.18
C CYS A 34 7.86 6.16 0.45
N LEU A 35 7.59 4.88 0.71
CA LEU A 35 6.45 4.16 0.12
C LEU A 35 5.12 4.46 0.81
N LEU A 36 5.15 4.99 2.04
CA LEU A 36 3.95 5.25 2.84
C LEU A 36 3.10 6.38 2.28
N GLY A 37 3.72 7.40 1.69
CA GLY A 37 3.02 8.61 1.23
C GLY A 37 2.05 8.39 0.07
N CYS A 38 2.15 7.28 -0.67
CA CYS A 38 1.31 7.00 -1.82
C CYS A 38 0.87 5.52 -1.87
N GLY A 39 1.78 4.62 -2.28
CA GLY A 39 1.45 3.24 -2.62
C GLY A 39 0.81 2.45 -1.48
N VAL A 40 1.41 2.51 -0.29
CA VAL A 40 0.92 1.78 0.89
C VAL A 40 -0.43 2.35 1.34
N THR A 41 -0.53 3.66 1.50
CA THR A 41 -1.77 4.33 1.93
C THR A 41 -2.90 4.08 0.95
N THR A 42 -2.63 4.09 -0.35
CA THR A 42 -3.61 3.78 -1.40
C THR A 42 -4.12 2.34 -1.27
N GLY A 43 -3.24 1.36 -1.13
CA GLY A 43 -3.62 -0.04 -0.99
C GLY A 43 -4.42 -0.33 0.27
N TYR A 44 -3.99 0.19 1.42
CA TYR A 44 -4.72 0.05 2.69
C TYR A 44 -6.08 0.74 2.64
N GLY A 45 -6.14 1.96 2.12
CA GLY A 45 -7.39 2.71 1.97
C GLY A 45 -8.40 2.00 1.06
N ALA A 46 -7.95 1.37 -0.01
CA ALA A 46 -8.80 0.59 -0.89
C ALA A 46 -9.50 -0.57 -0.15
N VAL A 47 -8.79 -1.28 0.72
CA VAL A 47 -9.34 -2.40 1.49
C VAL A 47 -10.25 -1.91 2.62
N LEU A 48 -9.73 -1.02 3.48
CA LEU A 48 -10.40 -0.66 4.73
C LEU A 48 -11.52 0.37 4.51
N ASN A 49 -11.31 1.35 3.64
CA ASN A 49 -12.24 2.47 3.48
C ASN A 49 -13.20 2.28 2.29
N ASN A 50 -12.69 1.81 1.14
CA ASN A 50 -13.51 1.70 -0.06
C ASN A 50 -14.24 0.36 -0.11
N ALA A 51 -13.53 -0.75 -0.03
CA ALA A 51 -14.13 -2.08 -0.07
C ALA A 51 -14.84 -2.44 1.25
N LYS A 52 -14.46 -1.79 2.37
CA LYS A 52 -14.99 -2.10 3.71
C LYS A 52 -14.92 -3.59 3.98
N PHE A 53 -13.73 -4.16 3.77
CA PHE A 53 -13.52 -5.59 3.80
C PHE A 53 -13.89 -6.18 5.16
N GLU A 54 -14.69 -7.24 5.14
CA GLU A 54 -15.12 -7.94 6.35
C GLU A 54 -14.17 -9.09 6.67
N ALA A 55 -13.76 -9.19 7.94
CA ALA A 55 -12.90 -10.27 8.43
C ALA A 55 -13.51 -11.65 8.11
N GLY A 56 -12.65 -12.60 7.75
CA GLY A 56 -13.07 -13.94 7.35
C GLY A 56 -13.54 -14.06 5.89
N SER A 57 -13.68 -12.97 5.15
CA SER A 57 -14.04 -12.99 3.74
C SER A 57 -12.86 -13.41 2.84
N THR A 58 -13.17 -13.75 1.59
CA THR A 58 -12.17 -14.05 0.54
C THR A 58 -12.01 -12.86 -0.39
N ALA A 59 -10.78 -12.57 -0.79
CA ALA A 59 -10.48 -11.50 -1.73
C ALA A 59 -9.62 -11.99 -2.90
N ALA A 60 -9.76 -11.34 -4.06
CA ALA A 60 -8.88 -11.51 -5.21
C ALA A 60 -8.19 -10.18 -5.53
N VAL A 61 -6.87 -10.21 -5.71
CA VAL A 61 -6.03 -9.06 -6.02
C VAL A 61 -5.41 -9.25 -7.39
N PHE A 62 -5.73 -8.36 -8.32
CA PHE A 62 -5.19 -8.37 -9.66
C PHE A 62 -4.08 -7.34 -9.80
N GLY A 63 -2.87 -7.81 -10.06
CA GLY A 63 -1.65 -7.00 -10.17
C GLY A 63 -0.89 -6.89 -8.84
N LEU A 64 0.35 -7.41 -8.83
CA LEU A 64 1.29 -7.37 -7.70
C LEU A 64 2.35 -6.27 -7.89
N GLY A 65 1.89 -5.05 -8.18
CA GLY A 65 2.71 -3.83 -8.09
C GLY A 65 2.74 -3.32 -6.65
N ALA A 66 3.31 -2.13 -6.41
CA ALA A 66 3.42 -1.53 -5.08
C ALA A 66 2.05 -1.42 -4.37
N VAL A 67 1.02 -0.97 -5.10
CA VAL A 67 -0.35 -0.85 -4.56
C VAL A 67 -0.96 -2.22 -4.31
N GLY A 68 -0.83 -3.18 -5.24
CA GLY A 68 -1.38 -4.53 -5.08
C GLY A 68 -0.76 -5.27 -3.89
N LEU A 69 0.55 -5.14 -3.68
CA LEU A 69 1.22 -5.68 -2.49
C LEU A 69 0.72 -5.03 -1.21
N ALA A 70 0.48 -3.72 -1.22
CA ALA A 70 -0.11 -3.03 -0.08
C ALA A 70 -1.56 -3.49 0.20
N VAL A 71 -2.35 -3.78 -0.85
CA VAL A 71 -3.68 -4.41 -0.73
C VAL A 71 -3.58 -5.78 -0.08
N VAL A 72 -2.64 -6.63 -0.50
CA VAL A 72 -2.41 -7.96 0.10
C VAL A 72 -2.07 -7.84 1.58
N LEU A 73 -1.18 -6.90 1.95
CA LEU A 73 -0.84 -6.64 3.35
C LEU A 73 -2.05 -6.16 4.16
N ALA A 74 -2.87 -5.27 3.60
CA ALA A 74 -4.08 -4.78 4.24
C ALA A 74 -5.11 -5.88 4.46
N LEU A 75 -5.32 -6.76 3.47
CA LEU A 75 -6.20 -7.92 3.56
C LEU A 75 -5.76 -8.90 4.64
N LYS A 76 -4.45 -9.15 4.76
CA LYS A 76 -3.90 -9.95 5.87
C LYS A 76 -4.18 -9.32 7.22
N HIS A 77 -3.97 -8.02 7.34
CA HIS A 77 -4.23 -7.28 8.57
C HIS A 77 -5.71 -7.22 8.94
N ALA A 78 -6.58 -7.32 7.93
CA ALA A 78 -8.03 -7.39 8.10
C ALA A 78 -8.57 -8.83 8.25
N ASP A 79 -7.71 -9.80 8.56
CA ASP A 79 -8.05 -11.21 8.78
C ASP A 79 -8.84 -11.85 7.63
N ALA A 80 -8.39 -11.64 6.39
CA ALA A 80 -8.95 -12.33 5.23
C ALA A 80 -8.75 -13.85 5.35
N SER A 81 -9.81 -14.63 5.13
CA SER A 81 -9.73 -16.09 5.19
C SER A 81 -8.95 -16.69 4.03
N LYS A 82 -9.00 -16.03 2.88
CA LYS A 82 -8.26 -16.42 1.67
C LYS A 82 -7.97 -15.22 0.80
N ILE A 83 -6.73 -15.12 0.31
CA ILE A 83 -6.32 -14.09 -0.63
C ILE A 83 -5.84 -14.78 -1.91
N ILE A 84 -6.48 -14.47 -3.03
CA ILE A 84 -6.12 -14.96 -4.35
C ILE A 84 -5.36 -13.83 -5.05
N VAL A 85 -4.14 -14.09 -5.49
CA VAL A 85 -3.33 -13.10 -6.20
C VAL A 85 -3.16 -13.49 -7.66
N VAL A 86 -3.30 -12.52 -8.55
CA VAL A 86 -3.17 -12.70 -10.00
C VAL A 86 -2.24 -11.64 -10.56
N ASP A 87 -1.18 -12.04 -11.23
CA ASP A 87 -0.27 -11.13 -11.96
C ASP A 87 0.15 -11.80 -13.27
N ILE A 88 0.41 -11.01 -14.30
CA ILE A 88 0.94 -11.49 -15.58
C ILE A 88 2.42 -11.91 -15.50
N ASN A 89 3.12 -11.51 -14.43
CA ASN A 89 4.51 -11.82 -14.18
C ASN A 89 4.63 -12.95 -13.16
N GLU A 90 4.91 -14.17 -13.64
CA GLU A 90 5.06 -15.38 -12.82
C GLU A 90 6.09 -15.24 -11.69
N LYS A 91 7.16 -14.45 -11.89
CA LYS A 91 8.18 -14.22 -10.87
C LYS A 91 7.65 -13.48 -9.63
N LYS A 92 6.61 -12.67 -9.79
CA LYS A 92 5.97 -11.97 -8.68
C LYS A 92 5.06 -12.91 -7.89
N VAL A 93 4.28 -13.72 -8.58
CA VAL A 93 3.40 -14.73 -7.95
C VAL A 93 4.22 -15.75 -7.15
N GLY A 94 5.32 -16.26 -7.72
CA GLY A 94 6.18 -17.24 -7.05
C GLY A 94 6.87 -16.73 -5.77
N ARG A 95 7.15 -15.43 -5.66
CA ARG A 95 7.75 -14.82 -4.46
C ARG A 95 6.77 -14.79 -3.29
N GLU A 96 5.52 -14.57 -3.56
CA GLU A 96 4.47 -14.48 -2.54
C GLU A 96 3.93 -15.87 -2.16
N ALA A 97 3.92 -16.82 -3.08
CA ALA A 97 3.49 -18.20 -2.82
C ALA A 97 4.45 -18.99 -1.90
N GLY A 98 5.68 -18.53 -1.72
CA GLY A 98 6.72 -19.21 -0.92
C GLY A 98 6.58 -19.07 0.61
N SER A 99 5.65 -18.27 1.12
CA SER A 99 5.45 -18.07 2.55
C SER A 99 4.00 -18.28 2.96
N SER A 100 3.57 -19.54 3.00
CA SER A 100 2.27 -20.01 3.50
C SER A 100 1.04 -19.66 2.65
N THR A 101 0.25 -20.71 2.41
CA THR A 101 -1.12 -20.75 1.87
C THR A 101 -1.84 -19.40 1.83
N TRP A 102 -1.88 -18.83 0.63
CA TRP A 102 -2.70 -17.66 0.35
C TRP A 102 -4.08 -18.09 -0.17
#